data_5e17efe47fa029a7aee8e6be5940da27
#
_entry.id   5e17efe47fa029a7aee8e6be5940da27
#
_cell.length_a   1.000
_cell.length_b   1.000
_cell.length_c   1.000
_cell.angle_alpha   90.00
_cell.angle_beta   90.00
_cell.angle_gamma   90.00
#
_symmetry.space_group_name_H-M   'P 1'
#
loop_
_entity.id
_entity.type
_entity.pdbx_description
1 polymer ?
#
loop_
_entity_poly.entity_id
_entity_poly.type
_entity_poly.pdbx_seq_one_letter_code
_entity_poly.pdbx_strand_id
1 'polypeptide(L)'
;DFNKWLINYKDYAIKQGKKILPIKASYVKTFGTIEEIRSSFDLSTNEIKGENGFSGHQRRTLVVDIDKTICESPNQKDYSKCKPIKSFCSKLMEENKKGTYIILYTSRNVRTFKGNIGLINKYTSVILIDWLKNNNIPYDEIYFNKPWGFGDLNYIDDKFLSIEEFKSK
;
A
#
# COMPACT_ATOMS: atom_id res chain seq x y z
N ASP A 1 -15.36 -25.42 -17.87
CA ASP A 1 -14.11 -26.18 -17.87
C ASP A 1 -13.06 -25.42 -18.66
N PHE A 2 -12.00 -24.99 -18.01
CA PHE A 2 -10.92 -24.16 -18.57
C PHE A 2 -10.24 -24.86 -19.77
N ASN A 3 -10.04 -26.15 -19.68
CA ASN A 3 -9.41 -26.93 -20.77
C ASN A 3 -10.27 -26.92 -22.02
N LYS A 4 -11.59 -27.02 -21.88
CA LYS A 4 -12.54 -26.93 -22.98
C LYS A 4 -12.53 -25.55 -23.62
N TRP A 5 -12.46 -24.49 -22.81
CA TRP A 5 -12.31 -23.11 -23.29
C TRP A 5 -10.99 -22.92 -24.05
N LEU A 6 -9.88 -23.45 -23.53
CA LEU A 6 -8.55 -23.32 -24.14
C LEU A 6 -8.50 -24.01 -25.52
N ILE A 7 -9.10 -25.20 -25.62
CA ILE A 7 -9.20 -25.94 -26.91
C ILE A 7 -10.02 -25.13 -27.91
N ASN A 8 -11.18 -24.64 -27.50
CA ASN A 8 -12.05 -23.84 -28.37
C ASN A 8 -11.36 -22.54 -28.83
N TYR A 9 -10.60 -21.89 -27.94
CA TYR A 9 -9.83 -20.68 -28.29
C TYR A 9 -8.69 -20.98 -29.27
N LYS A 10 -7.99 -22.10 -29.11
CA LYS A 10 -6.97 -22.57 -30.01
C LYS A 10 -7.54 -22.80 -31.43
N ASP A 11 -8.65 -23.51 -31.52
CA ASP A 11 -9.30 -23.79 -32.81
C ASP A 11 -9.83 -22.51 -33.47
N TYR A 12 -10.39 -21.58 -32.69
CA TYR A 12 -10.78 -20.26 -33.17
C TYR A 12 -9.59 -19.47 -33.73
N ALA A 13 -8.47 -19.41 -32.98
CA ALA A 13 -7.28 -18.67 -33.39
C ALA A 13 -6.67 -19.23 -34.68
N ILE A 14 -6.64 -20.56 -34.84
CA ILE A 14 -6.17 -21.22 -36.06
C ILE A 14 -7.07 -20.88 -37.24
N LYS A 15 -8.39 -20.94 -37.07
CA LYS A 15 -9.38 -20.56 -38.11
C LYS A 15 -9.25 -19.11 -38.57
N GLN A 16 -8.75 -18.22 -37.68
CA GLN A 16 -8.47 -16.80 -37.97
C GLN A 16 -7.08 -16.59 -38.57
N GLY A 17 -6.37 -17.66 -38.94
CA GLY A 17 -5.00 -17.56 -39.48
C GLY A 17 -3.95 -17.06 -38.49
N LYS A 18 -4.25 -17.10 -37.18
CA LYS A 18 -3.29 -16.70 -36.14
C LYS A 18 -2.27 -17.80 -35.91
N LYS A 19 -1.00 -17.45 -35.89
CA LYS A 19 0.08 -18.36 -35.53
C LYS A 19 0.15 -18.51 -34.01
N ILE A 20 -0.06 -19.72 -33.51
CA ILE A 20 0.10 -20.05 -32.09
C ILE A 20 1.51 -20.55 -31.89
N LEU A 21 2.31 -19.83 -31.11
CA LEU A 21 3.66 -20.23 -30.74
C LEU A 21 3.60 -20.94 -29.39
N PRO A 22 4.06 -22.19 -29.28
CA PRO A 22 4.18 -22.85 -27.99
C PRO A 22 5.28 -22.18 -27.16
N ILE A 23 4.96 -21.77 -25.96
CA ILE A 23 5.93 -21.29 -24.99
C ILE A 23 6.17 -22.42 -23.98
N LYS A 24 7.40 -22.87 -23.86
CA LYS A 24 7.77 -23.84 -22.83
C LYS A 24 7.81 -23.11 -21.49
N ALA A 25 6.80 -23.32 -20.66
CA ALA A 25 6.79 -22.85 -19.28
C ALA A 25 7.45 -23.90 -18.39
N SER A 26 8.32 -23.48 -17.51
CA SER A 26 8.93 -24.34 -16.48
C SER A 26 7.91 -24.75 -15.41
N TYR A 27 6.90 -23.95 -15.21
CA TYR A 27 5.83 -24.18 -14.26
C TYR A 27 4.55 -23.48 -14.70
N VAL A 28 3.42 -24.19 -14.65
CA VAL A 28 2.06 -23.64 -14.87
C VAL A 28 1.18 -24.12 -13.74
N LYS A 29 0.57 -23.19 -13.02
CA LYS A 29 -0.42 -23.49 -12.00
C LYS A 29 -1.79 -22.95 -12.44
N THR A 30 -2.78 -23.82 -12.46
CA THR A 30 -4.16 -23.47 -12.77
C THR A 30 -4.98 -23.45 -11.48
N PHE A 31 -5.86 -22.49 -11.36
CA PHE A 31 -6.74 -22.36 -10.20
C PHE A 31 -8.18 -22.54 -10.66
N GLY A 32 -8.85 -23.57 -10.17
CA GLY A 32 -10.25 -23.87 -10.47
C GLY A 32 -11.20 -23.42 -9.37
N THR A 33 -10.71 -23.28 -8.14
CA THR A 33 -11.50 -22.92 -6.96
C THR A 33 -10.81 -21.83 -6.13
N ILE A 34 -11.60 -21.15 -5.28
CA ILE A 34 -11.07 -20.19 -4.31
C ILE A 34 -10.13 -20.87 -3.30
N GLU A 35 -10.41 -22.12 -2.95
CA GLU A 35 -9.61 -22.95 -2.06
C GLU A 35 -8.22 -23.24 -2.67
N GLU A 36 -8.18 -23.54 -3.97
CA GLU A 36 -6.94 -23.73 -4.71
C GLU A 36 -6.13 -22.42 -4.81
N ILE A 37 -6.81 -21.30 -5.00
CA ILE A 37 -6.20 -19.99 -4.93
C ILE A 37 -5.62 -19.77 -3.53
N ARG A 38 -6.41 -19.95 -2.48
CA ARG A 38 -5.98 -19.81 -1.09
C ARG A 38 -4.82 -20.73 -0.76
N SER A 39 -4.92 -22.02 -1.06
CA SER A 39 -3.83 -22.99 -0.82
C SER A 39 -2.58 -22.71 -1.63
N SER A 40 -2.69 -21.98 -2.72
CA SER A 40 -1.57 -21.57 -3.57
C SER A 40 -0.94 -20.28 -3.09
N PHE A 41 -1.72 -19.43 -2.44
CA PHE A 41 -1.26 -18.22 -1.75
C PHE A 41 -1.05 -18.46 -0.24
N ASP A 42 -1.57 -19.54 0.33
CA ASP A 42 -1.02 -20.23 1.49
C ASP A 42 0.24 -21.05 1.09
N LEU A 43 0.95 -20.52 0.15
CA LEU A 43 2.37 -20.76 0.05
C LEU A 43 2.85 -20.75 1.48
N SER A 44 3.33 -21.89 1.93
CA SER A 44 3.87 -22.03 3.27
C SER A 44 4.62 -20.75 3.58
N THR A 45 4.37 -20.16 4.70
CA THR A 45 4.96 -18.89 5.15
C THR A 45 6.48 -18.80 4.99
N ASN A 46 7.11 -19.87 4.56
CA ASN A 46 8.52 -20.00 4.21
C ASN A 46 8.84 -19.71 2.74
N GLU A 47 7.87 -19.72 1.81
CA GLU A 47 8.12 -19.50 0.38
C GLU A 47 7.75 -18.09 -0.11
N ILE A 48 7.00 -17.32 0.69
CA ILE A 48 6.82 -15.88 0.48
C ILE A 48 8.01 -15.11 1.11
N LYS A 49 9.18 -15.67 1.04
CA LYS A 49 10.46 -14.97 1.22
C LYS A 49 10.99 -14.39 -0.09
N GLY A 50 10.11 -14.01 -0.98
CA GLY A 50 10.44 -13.05 -2.01
C GLY A 50 10.72 -11.72 -1.34
N GLU A 51 11.67 -10.97 -1.84
CA GLU A 51 12.20 -9.71 -1.28
C GLU A 51 11.16 -8.63 -0.92
N ASN A 52 9.87 -8.86 -1.22
CA ASN A 52 8.70 -8.04 -0.84
C ASN A 52 7.58 -8.90 -0.24
N GLY A 53 7.86 -10.11 0.23
CA GLY A 53 6.83 -11.01 0.72
C GLY A 53 6.22 -10.53 2.02
N PHE A 54 4.92 -10.48 2.03
CA PHE A 54 4.08 -10.39 3.20
C PHE A 54 4.33 -11.63 4.08
N SER A 55 5.48 -11.71 4.73
CA SER A 55 5.65 -12.68 5.80
C SER A 55 4.84 -12.16 6.97
N GLY A 56 3.64 -12.69 7.17
CA GLY A 56 2.73 -12.32 8.26
C GLY A 56 3.27 -12.61 9.66
N HIS A 57 4.58 -12.76 9.82
CA HIS A 57 5.22 -13.10 11.06
C HIS A 57 6.16 -11.97 11.50
N GLN A 58 5.65 -11.18 12.45
CA GLN A 58 6.45 -10.38 13.38
C GLN A 58 7.30 -9.23 12.79
N ARG A 59 6.91 -8.63 11.70
CA ARG A 59 7.46 -7.31 11.38
C ARG A 59 6.84 -6.28 12.32
N ARG A 60 7.68 -5.47 12.94
CA ARG A 60 7.20 -4.26 13.59
C ARG A 60 6.41 -3.46 12.56
N THR A 61 5.18 -3.09 12.89
CA THR A 61 4.33 -2.25 12.03
C THR A 61 4.18 -0.88 12.67
N LEU A 62 4.33 0.16 11.87
CA LEU A 62 4.07 1.54 12.26
C LEU A 62 2.90 2.09 11.46
N VAL A 63 1.90 2.61 12.14
CA VAL A 63 0.82 3.39 11.52
C VAL A 63 1.13 4.86 11.78
N VAL A 64 1.40 5.60 10.71
CA VAL A 64 1.99 6.94 10.78
C VAL A 64 1.06 7.96 10.13
N ASP A 65 0.74 9.01 10.86
CA ASP A 65 0.04 10.17 10.32
C ASP A 65 0.97 11.02 9.45
N ILE A 66 0.40 11.89 8.62
CA ILE A 66 1.16 12.69 7.67
C ILE A 66 1.32 14.14 8.13
N ASP A 67 0.21 14.85 8.32
CA ASP A 67 0.25 16.27 8.64
C ASP A 67 0.69 16.51 10.08
N LYS A 68 1.69 17.37 10.28
CA LYS A 68 2.36 17.63 11.57
C LYS A 68 3.15 16.45 12.14
N THR A 69 3.30 15.37 11.37
CA THR A 69 4.06 14.17 11.74
C THR A 69 5.21 13.94 10.77
N ILE A 70 4.93 13.67 9.52
CA ILE A 70 5.97 13.53 8.46
C ILE A 70 6.28 14.87 7.81
N CYS A 71 5.29 15.77 7.73
CA CYS A 71 5.44 17.09 7.16
C CYS A 71 4.84 18.18 8.05
N GLU A 72 5.30 19.41 7.86
CA GLU A 72 4.69 20.60 8.46
C GLU A 72 3.24 20.77 7.98
N SER A 73 2.45 21.57 8.68
CA SER A 73 1.10 21.89 8.22
C SER A 73 1.17 22.58 6.87
N PRO A 74 0.33 22.19 5.90
CA PRO A 74 0.32 22.84 4.61
C PRO A 74 -0.16 24.28 4.74
N ASN A 75 0.61 25.22 4.21
CA ASN A 75 0.16 26.58 4.02
C ASN A 75 -0.89 26.59 2.90
N GLN A 76 -2.07 27.20 3.12
CA GLN A 76 -3.12 27.39 2.12
C GLN A 76 -3.65 26.11 1.46
N LYS A 77 -3.59 24.95 2.13
CA LYS A 77 -4.04 23.63 1.62
C LYS A 77 -3.31 23.14 0.34
N ASP A 78 -2.16 23.70 0.02
CA ASP A 78 -1.30 23.16 -1.03
C ASP A 78 -0.40 22.03 -0.49
N TYR A 79 -0.92 20.84 -0.52
CA TYR A 79 -0.22 19.64 -0.03
C TYR A 79 1.05 19.31 -0.82
N SER A 80 1.19 19.79 -2.06
CA SER A 80 2.37 19.53 -2.88
C SER A 80 3.63 20.26 -2.36
N LYS A 81 3.44 21.35 -1.62
CA LYS A 81 4.49 22.21 -1.08
C LYS A 81 4.78 22.02 0.40
N CYS A 82 4.18 21.02 1.03
CA CYS A 82 4.46 20.72 2.43
C CYS A 82 5.96 20.42 2.63
N LYS A 83 6.56 21.04 3.66
CA LYS A 83 7.95 20.76 3.99
C LYS A 83 8.06 19.48 4.82
N PRO A 84 8.95 18.54 4.49
CA PRO A 84 9.15 17.35 5.30
C PRO A 84 9.82 17.72 6.63
N ILE A 85 9.38 17.08 7.72
CA ILE A 85 10.01 17.14 9.03
C ILE A 85 11.21 16.21 9.02
N LYS A 86 12.37 16.74 8.67
CA LYS A 86 13.60 15.97 8.38
C LYS A 86 13.96 14.95 9.46
N SER A 87 13.88 15.33 10.74
CA SER A 87 14.19 14.42 11.85
C SER A 87 13.30 13.20 11.88
N PHE A 88 11.99 13.38 11.66
CA PHE A 88 11.03 12.28 11.60
C PHE A 88 11.24 11.42 10.35
N CYS A 89 11.42 12.04 9.18
CA CYS A 89 11.67 11.34 7.93
C CYS A 89 12.94 10.49 7.98
N SER A 90 14.03 11.00 8.55
CA SER A 90 15.28 10.23 8.74
C SER A 90 15.05 9.00 9.60
N LYS A 91 14.32 9.15 10.72
CA LYS A 91 13.98 8.03 11.59
C LYS A 91 13.10 7.01 10.91
N LEU A 92 12.13 7.46 10.12
CA LEU A 92 11.26 6.57 9.34
C LEU A 92 12.05 5.76 8.30
N MET A 93 13.03 6.38 7.65
CA MET A 93 13.95 5.69 6.73
C MET A 93 14.82 4.64 7.46
N GLU A 94 15.28 4.93 8.68
CA GLU A 94 16.01 3.96 9.50
C GLU A 94 15.14 2.75 9.85
N GLU A 95 13.90 2.98 10.26
CA GLU A 95 12.94 1.91 10.56
C GLU A 95 12.64 1.06 9.32
N ASN A 96 12.47 1.68 8.16
CA ASN A 96 12.27 0.97 6.90
C ASN A 96 13.48 0.07 6.58
N LYS A 97 14.72 0.55 6.76
CA LYS A 97 15.94 -0.25 6.57
C LYS A 97 16.02 -1.45 7.51
N LYS A 98 15.42 -1.37 8.70
CA LYS A 98 15.29 -2.49 9.65
C LYS A 98 14.19 -3.48 9.26
N GLY A 99 13.44 -3.22 8.20
CA GLY A 99 12.33 -4.03 7.73
C GLY A 99 10.99 -3.76 8.41
N THR A 100 10.85 -2.62 9.09
CA THR A 100 9.57 -2.18 9.67
C THR A 100 8.56 -1.92 8.56
N TYR A 101 7.33 -2.44 8.72
CA TYR A 101 6.21 -2.22 7.82
C TYR A 101 5.56 -0.88 8.12
N ILE A 102 5.43 -0.01 7.12
CA ILE A 102 4.99 1.37 7.30
C ILE A 102 3.65 1.59 6.61
N ILE A 103 2.64 1.90 7.40
CA ILE A 103 1.29 2.26 6.94
C ILE A 103 1.10 3.75 7.15
N LEU A 104 0.87 4.49 6.08
CA LEU A 104 0.49 5.90 6.18
C LEU A 104 -1.02 6.01 6.34
N TYR A 105 -1.48 6.80 7.30
CA TYR A 105 -2.89 6.95 7.62
C TYR A 105 -3.27 8.42 7.75
N THR A 106 -4.00 8.96 6.77
CA THR A 106 -4.26 10.39 6.64
C THR A 106 -5.74 10.73 6.53
N SER A 107 -6.11 11.89 7.07
CA SER A 107 -7.43 12.51 6.90
C SER A 107 -7.46 13.59 5.83
N ARG A 108 -6.43 13.72 5.00
CA ARG A 108 -6.36 14.73 3.94
C ARG A 108 -7.59 14.68 3.05
N ASN A 109 -8.24 15.83 2.92
CA ASN A 109 -9.46 16.01 2.11
C ASN A 109 -10.69 15.17 2.50
N VAL A 110 -10.67 14.45 3.63
CA VAL A 110 -11.86 13.74 4.14
C VAL A 110 -13.02 14.74 4.33
N ARG A 111 -12.76 15.88 4.96
CA ARG A 111 -13.76 16.94 5.11
C ARG A 111 -14.18 17.54 3.76
N THR A 112 -13.23 17.83 2.89
CA THR A 112 -13.48 18.44 1.57
C THR A 112 -14.41 17.60 0.72
N PHE A 113 -14.18 16.30 0.69
CA PHE A 113 -14.98 15.35 -0.09
C PHE A 113 -16.04 14.62 0.73
N LYS A 114 -16.35 15.11 1.94
CA LYS A 114 -17.39 14.54 2.80
C LYS A 114 -17.29 13.02 2.99
N GLY A 115 -16.07 12.52 3.14
CA GLY A 115 -15.78 11.09 3.32
C GLY A 115 -15.85 10.25 2.04
N ASN A 116 -16.05 10.84 0.86
CA ASN A 116 -16.08 10.10 -0.39
C ASN A 116 -14.68 9.63 -0.77
N ILE A 117 -14.37 8.36 -0.46
CA ILE A 117 -13.05 7.75 -0.68
C ILE A 117 -12.66 7.76 -2.17
N GLY A 118 -13.60 7.56 -3.08
CA GLY A 118 -13.34 7.60 -4.52
C GLY A 118 -12.82 8.96 -4.98
N LEU A 119 -13.43 10.06 -4.50
CA LEU A 119 -12.96 11.42 -4.80
C LEU A 119 -11.63 11.72 -4.11
N ILE A 120 -11.45 11.28 -2.86
CA ILE A 120 -10.18 11.43 -2.14
C ILE A 120 -9.06 10.72 -2.92
N ASN A 121 -9.27 9.49 -3.32
CA ASN A 121 -8.30 8.74 -4.11
C ASN A 121 -8.00 9.43 -5.44
N LYS A 122 -9.02 9.89 -6.15
CA LYS A 122 -8.84 10.55 -7.45
C LYS A 122 -8.00 11.83 -7.37
N TYR A 123 -8.24 12.68 -6.36
CA TYR A 123 -7.67 14.03 -6.32
C TYR A 123 -6.56 14.22 -5.29
N THR A 124 -6.52 13.39 -4.24
CA THR A 124 -5.56 13.55 -3.15
C THR A 124 -4.40 12.57 -3.24
N SER A 125 -4.67 11.32 -3.67
CA SER A 125 -3.63 10.29 -3.70
C SER A 125 -2.48 10.66 -4.63
N VAL A 126 -2.77 11.17 -5.81
CA VAL A 126 -1.75 11.55 -6.81
C VAL A 126 -0.78 12.57 -6.22
N ILE A 127 -1.32 13.63 -5.61
CA ILE A 127 -0.50 14.70 -4.99
C ILE A 127 0.37 14.14 -3.86
N LEU A 128 -0.21 13.29 -3.03
CA LEU A 128 0.52 12.71 -1.89
C LEU A 128 1.61 11.75 -2.36
N ILE A 129 1.30 10.85 -3.28
CA ILE A 129 2.26 9.85 -3.79
C ILE A 129 3.45 10.55 -4.45
N ASP A 130 3.21 11.57 -5.27
CA ASP A 130 4.26 12.36 -5.89
C ASP A 130 5.12 13.07 -4.83
N TRP A 131 4.48 13.64 -3.80
CA TRP A 131 5.19 14.29 -2.71
C TRP A 131 6.06 13.31 -1.92
N LEU A 132 5.54 12.13 -1.58
CA LEU A 132 6.28 11.06 -0.88
C LEU A 132 7.49 10.62 -1.70
N LYS A 133 7.31 10.38 -3.00
CA LYS A 133 8.37 10.02 -3.93
C LYS A 133 9.46 11.08 -4.01
N ASN A 134 9.07 12.34 -4.17
CA ASN A 134 10.02 13.46 -4.29
C ASN A 134 10.83 13.70 -3.02
N ASN A 135 10.30 13.30 -1.86
CA ASN A 135 10.98 13.42 -0.57
C ASN A 135 11.60 12.10 -0.07
N ASN A 136 11.59 11.04 -0.88
CA ASN A 136 12.10 9.71 -0.57
C ASN A 136 11.52 9.13 0.74
N ILE A 137 10.23 9.33 0.99
CA ILE A 137 9.55 8.83 2.18
C ILE A 137 9.10 7.39 1.93
N PRO A 138 9.61 6.40 2.68
CA PRO A 138 9.22 5.01 2.52
C PRO A 138 7.85 4.73 3.12
N TYR A 139 7.09 3.86 2.48
CA TYR A 139 5.84 3.31 2.98
C TYR A 139 5.49 2.01 2.23
N ASP A 140 4.68 1.18 2.87
CA ASP A 140 4.15 -0.06 2.29
C ASP A 140 2.67 0.11 1.90
N GLU A 141 1.89 0.84 2.70
CA GLU A 141 0.47 1.12 2.46
C GLU A 141 0.10 2.57 2.75
N ILE A 142 -0.99 3.05 2.12
CA ILE A 142 -1.59 4.36 2.42
C ILE A 142 -3.10 4.22 2.57
N TYR A 143 -3.63 4.71 3.68
CA TYR A 143 -5.05 4.83 3.92
C TYR A 143 -5.49 6.29 4.01
N PHE A 144 -6.49 6.66 3.21
CA PHE A 144 -7.04 8.03 3.11
C PHE A 144 -8.32 8.24 3.91
N ASN A 145 -8.68 7.31 4.79
CA ASN A 145 -9.94 7.31 5.52
C ASN A 145 -9.77 7.51 7.04
N LYS A 146 -8.67 8.15 7.46
CA LYS A 146 -8.48 8.48 8.88
C LYS A 146 -9.65 9.33 9.34
N PRO A 147 -10.33 8.98 10.44
CA PRO A 147 -11.45 9.73 10.94
C PRO A 147 -11.13 11.21 11.10
N TRP A 148 -12.09 12.05 10.76
CA TRP A 148 -12.02 13.50 10.93
C TRP A 148 -13.13 13.94 11.88
N GLY A 149 -12.78 14.60 13.00
CA GLY A 149 -13.72 15.20 13.93
C GLY A 149 -14.00 16.67 13.62
N PHE A 150 -15.20 17.15 13.93
CA PHE A 150 -15.58 18.56 13.83
C PHE A 150 -15.22 19.39 15.08
N GLY A 151 -14.67 18.75 16.10
CA GLY A 151 -14.23 19.33 17.37
C GLY A 151 -12.99 18.61 17.88
N ASP A 152 -12.90 18.41 19.17
CA ASP A 152 -11.81 17.67 19.78
C ASP A 152 -11.87 16.21 19.36
N LEU A 153 -10.80 15.75 18.73
CA LEU A 153 -10.62 14.37 18.33
C LEU A 153 -9.35 13.83 18.98
N ASN A 154 -9.53 12.82 19.82
CA ASN A 154 -8.42 12.15 20.48
C ASN A 154 -8.37 10.68 20.05
N TYR A 155 -7.16 10.17 19.83
CA TYR A 155 -6.92 8.75 19.60
C TYR A 155 -6.43 8.14 20.91
N ILE A 156 -7.19 7.16 21.40
CA ILE A 156 -6.85 6.41 22.61
C ILE A 156 -6.57 4.98 22.16
N ASP A 157 -5.34 4.51 22.35
CA ASP A 157 -4.88 3.20 21.88
C ASP A 157 -3.80 2.67 22.85
N ASP A 158 -3.84 1.39 23.17
CA ASP A 158 -2.84 0.71 24.01
C ASP A 158 -1.44 0.61 23.34
N LYS A 159 -1.38 0.81 22.05
CA LYS A 159 -0.15 0.77 21.23
C LYS A 159 0.30 2.15 20.76
N PHE A 160 -0.24 3.20 21.35
CA PHE A 160 0.10 4.57 20.99
C PHE A 160 1.57 4.88 21.31
N LEU A 161 2.22 5.55 20.37
CA LEU A 161 3.57 6.06 20.52
C LEU A 161 3.56 7.54 20.11
N SER A 162 3.99 8.42 20.99
CA SER A 162 4.10 9.84 20.66
C SER A 162 5.22 10.10 19.65
N ILE A 163 5.17 11.25 18.97
CA ILE A 163 6.20 11.65 17.99
C ILE A 163 7.58 11.76 18.68
N GLU A 164 7.61 12.28 19.89
CA GLU A 164 8.82 12.46 20.69
C GLU A 164 9.40 11.11 21.12
N GLU A 165 8.58 10.19 21.58
CA GLU A 165 9.02 8.84 21.94
C GLU A 165 9.55 8.07 20.70
N PHE A 166 8.92 8.26 19.53
CA PHE A 166 9.40 7.65 18.30
C PHE A 166 10.78 8.19 17.89
N LYS A 167 11.02 9.48 18.01
CA LYS A 167 12.30 10.10 17.67
C LYS A 167 13.42 9.75 18.64
N SER A 168 13.08 9.47 19.90
CA SER A 168 14.07 9.18 20.96
C SER A 168 14.54 7.72 20.97
N LYS A 169 13.81 6.82 20.35
CA LYS A 169 14.17 5.39 20.19
C LYS A 169 15.01 5.15 18.95
#